data_501ef07304482bd9e07481173dc34e36
#
_entry.id   501ef07304482bd9e07481173dc34e36
#
_cell.length_a   1.000
_cell.length_b   1.000
_cell.length_c   1.000
_cell.angle_alpha   90.00
_cell.angle_beta   90.00
_cell.angle_gamma   90.00
#
_symmetry.space_group_name_H-M   'P 1'
#
loop_
_entity.id
_entity.type
_entity.pdbx_description
1 polymer ?
#
loop_
_entity_poly.entity_id
_entity_poly.type
_entity_poly.pdbx_seq_one_letter_code
_entity_poly.pdbx_strand_id
1 'polypeptide(L)'
;IFLGDPLQLKQVSQGIHPQGTGSSVLEHLLGEAPTIPEDRGIFLERSYRMHPDVCSFISEIVYAGRLYSDDSAARRTTSSGTGIRFVPVEHEGNRTASDEEVAEIAKLIARLVQGTFTDSDGSTRQLRETDFMVVAPYNAQVRRLRAGLPEGVRVGTVDKFQGQQAPIVFFSMATSSGEDAPRNLAFLFSRDRLNVAISRAQCLAYLVCS
;
A
#
# COMPACT_ATOMS: atom_id res chain seq x y z
N ILE A 1 -26.58 9.29 3.08
CA ILE A 1 -25.61 8.66 2.15
C ILE A 1 -24.31 8.51 2.89
N PHE A 2 -23.77 7.30 2.91
CA PHE A 2 -22.45 6.99 3.45
C PHE A 2 -21.50 6.73 2.27
N LEU A 3 -20.32 7.35 2.29
CA LEU A 3 -19.28 7.19 1.27
C LEU A 3 -17.99 6.78 1.98
N GLY A 4 -17.32 5.75 1.48
CA GLY A 4 -16.05 5.29 2.03
C GLY A 4 -15.74 3.86 1.60
N ASP A 5 -14.62 3.37 2.09
CA ASP A 5 -14.18 2.00 1.88
C ASP A 5 -13.90 1.34 3.25
N PRO A 6 -14.80 0.44 3.69
CA PRO A 6 -14.64 -0.24 4.99
C PRO A 6 -13.48 -1.24 5.02
N LEU A 7 -12.93 -1.59 3.84
CA LEU A 7 -11.79 -2.50 3.68
C LEU A 7 -10.44 -1.75 3.59
N GLN A 8 -10.44 -0.44 3.90
CA GLN A 8 -9.25 0.35 4.17
C GLN A 8 -9.05 0.49 5.69
N LEU A 9 -8.22 1.44 6.11
CA LEU A 9 -7.90 1.60 7.53
C LEU A 9 -9.15 1.88 8.36
N LYS A 10 -9.29 1.13 9.44
CA LYS A 10 -10.33 1.35 10.45
C LYS A 10 -10.11 2.67 11.16
N GLN A 11 -11.21 3.30 11.60
CA GLN A 11 -11.14 4.47 12.45
C GLN A 11 -10.40 4.11 13.75
N VAL A 12 -9.47 4.96 14.15
CA VAL A 12 -8.77 4.81 15.43
C VAL A 12 -9.77 5.03 16.57
N SER A 13 -10.08 3.97 17.30
CA SER A 13 -10.92 4.05 18.50
C SER A 13 -10.05 3.96 19.75
N GLN A 14 -10.33 4.82 20.73
CA GLN A 14 -9.74 4.73 22.06
C GLN A 14 -10.74 4.07 23.00
N GLY A 15 -10.33 2.96 23.63
CA GLY A 15 -11.15 2.23 24.58
C GLY A 15 -11.85 0.99 24.01
N ILE A 16 -12.54 0.27 24.89
CA ILE A 16 -13.31 -0.93 24.54
C ILE A 16 -14.77 -0.49 24.31
N HIS A 17 -15.26 -0.73 23.13
CA HIS A 17 -16.64 -0.45 22.76
C HIS A 17 -17.46 -1.75 22.86
N PRO A 18 -18.46 -1.84 23.75
CA PRO A 18 -19.27 -3.05 23.92
C PRO A 18 -20.17 -3.28 22.69
N GLN A 19 -20.54 -4.56 22.47
CA GLN A 19 -21.55 -4.97 21.50
C GLN A 19 -21.30 -4.54 20.04
N GLY A 20 -20.04 -4.45 19.59
CA GLY A 20 -19.71 -4.12 18.20
C GLY A 20 -19.85 -2.64 17.82
N THR A 21 -20.07 -1.74 18.79
CA THR A 21 -20.21 -0.29 18.55
C THR A 21 -18.87 0.39 18.15
N GLY A 22 -17.76 -0.36 18.15
CA GLY A 22 -16.46 0.09 17.60
C GLY A 22 -16.33 -0.03 16.09
N SER A 23 -17.29 -0.69 15.42
CA SER A 23 -17.31 -0.82 13.96
C SER A 23 -17.87 0.44 13.32
N SER A 24 -17.34 0.81 12.15
CA SER A 24 -17.91 1.89 11.35
C SER A 24 -19.31 1.51 10.83
N VAL A 25 -20.13 2.51 10.47
CA VAL A 25 -21.44 2.26 9.87
C VAL A 25 -21.35 1.42 8.61
N LEU A 26 -20.31 1.65 7.79
CA LEU A 26 -20.08 0.86 6.58
C LEU A 26 -19.70 -0.58 6.89
N GLU A 27 -18.85 -0.84 7.88
CA GLU A 27 -18.55 -2.20 8.35
C GLU A 27 -19.81 -2.92 8.86
N HIS A 28 -20.66 -2.20 9.59
CA HIS A 28 -21.93 -2.76 10.09
C HIS A 28 -22.87 -3.11 8.93
N LEU A 29 -22.98 -2.26 7.92
CA LEU A 29 -23.80 -2.51 6.73
C LEU A 29 -23.24 -3.63 5.85
N LEU A 30 -21.92 -3.75 5.77
CA LEU A 30 -21.23 -4.81 5.03
C LEU A 30 -21.42 -6.17 5.68
N GLY A 31 -21.40 -6.24 7.02
CA GLY A 31 -21.43 -7.49 7.77
C GLY A 31 -20.23 -8.37 7.39
N GLU A 32 -20.49 -9.63 7.02
CA GLU A 32 -19.47 -10.59 6.58
C GLU A 32 -19.25 -10.58 5.05
N ALA A 33 -20.00 -9.78 4.30
CA ALA A 33 -19.87 -9.72 2.85
C ALA A 33 -18.54 -9.07 2.44
N PRO A 34 -17.83 -9.62 1.43
CA PRO A 34 -16.54 -9.07 0.98
C PRO A 34 -16.69 -7.70 0.30
N THR A 35 -17.88 -7.40 -0.24
CA THR A 35 -18.24 -6.11 -0.85
C THR A 35 -19.69 -5.81 -0.56
N ILE A 36 -20.09 -4.53 -0.65
CA ILE A 36 -21.49 -4.14 -0.37
C ILE A 36 -22.47 -4.88 -1.29
N PRO A 37 -23.52 -5.54 -0.78
CA PRO A 37 -24.59 -6.13 -1.56
C PRO A 37 -25.40 -5.07 -2.31
N GLU A 38 -25.94 -5.43 -3.47
CA GLU A 38 -26.66 -4.49 -4.36
C GLU A 38 -27.93 -3.90 -3.73
N ASP A 39 -28.58 -4.64 -2.83
CA ASP A 39 -29.75 -4.19 -2.07
C ASP A 39 -29.43 -3.17 -0.97
N ARG A 40 -28.14 -3.00 -0.64
CA ARG A 40 -27.68 -2.10 0.45
C ARG A 40 -26.85 -0.92 -0.05
N GLY A 41 -26.30 -0.98 -1.26
CA GLY A 41 -25.48 0.09 -1.77
C GLY A 41 -24.87 -0.17 -3.13
N ILE A 42 -24.05 0.78 -3.57
CA ILE A 42 -23.34 0.70 -4.84
C ILE A 42 -21.85 0.48 -4.56
N PHE A 43 -21.28 -0.59 -5.09
CA PHE A 43 -19.85 -0.80 -5.11
C PHE A 43 -19.23 -0.07 -6.29
N LEU A 44 -18.26 0.82 -6.02
CA LEU A 44 -17.51 1.51 -7.07
C LEU A 44 -16.40 0.59 -7.58
N GLU A 45 -16.71 -0.18 -8.58
CA GLU A 45 -15.87 -1.28 -9.08
C GLU A 45 -14.69 -0.83 -9.95
N ARG A 46 -14.56 0.47 -10.27
CA ARG A 46 -13.54 0.96 -11.21
C ARG A 46 -12.50 1.84 -10.53
N SER A 47 -11.24 1.47 -10.68
CA SER A 47 -10.08 2.24 -10.21
C SER A 47 -9.45 3.01 -11.36
N TYR A 48 -9.38 4.33 -11.22
CA TYR A 48 -8.68 5.24 -12.14
C TYR A 48 -7.20 5.47 -11.76
N ARG A 49 -6.74 4.81 -10.72
CA ARG A 49 -5.39 4.98 -10.17
C ARG A 49 -4.46 3.86 -10.61
N MET A 50 -4.81 2.63 -10.28
CA MET A 50 -3.92 1.48 -10.37
C MET A 50 -3.86 0.92 -11.78
N HIS A 51 -2.64 0.65 -12.28
CA HIS A 51 -2.46 -0.18 -13.46
C HIS A 51 -3.13 -1.56 -13.26
N PRO A 52 -3.64 -2.23 -14.32
CA PRO A 52 -4.29 -3.54 -14.20
C PRO A 52 -3.50 -4.57 -13.40
N ASP A 53 -2.17 -4.62 -13.57
CA ASP A 53 -1.28 -5.58 -12.88
C ASP A 53 -1.20 -5.35 -11.35
N VAL A 54 -1.44 -4.14 -10.88
CA VAL A 54 -1.56 -3.83 -9.45
C VAL A 54 -2.98 -4.04 -8.97
N CYS A 55 -3.94 -3.63 -9.80
CA CYS A 55 -5.37 -3.68 -9.48
C CYS A 55 -5.87 -5.12 -9.31
N SER A 56 -5.46 -6.05 -10.17
CA SER A 56 -5.87 -7.46 -10.12
C SER A 56 -5.53 -8.10 -8.79
N PHE A 57 -4.32 -7.90 -8.29
CA PHE A 57 -3.91 -8.43 -6.98
C PHE A 57 -4.79 -7.88 -5.85
N ILE A 58 -5.00 -6.56 -5.79
CA ILE A 58 -5.85 -5.95 -4.77
C ILE A 58 -7.30 -6.41 -4.91
N SER A 59 -7.79 -6.54 -6.12
CA SER A 59 -9.14 -7.03 -6.43
C SER A 59 -9.37 -8.42 -5.85
N GLU A 60 -8.45 -9.35 -6.08
CA GLU A 60 -8.54 -10.73 -5.59
C GLU A 60 -8.49 -10.82 -4.07
N ILE A 61 -7.49 -10.19 -3.43
CA ILE A 61 -7.26 -10.39 -1.99
C ILE A 61 -8.23 -9.58 -1.10
N VAL A 62 -8.80 -8.49 -1.61
CA VAL A 62 -9.62 -7.56 -0.81
C VAL A 62 -11.07 -7.50 -1.29
N TYR A 63 -11.31 -7.40 -2.59
CA TYR A 63 -12.62 -7.08 -3.16
C TYR A 63 -13.29 -8.24 -3.90
N ALA A 64 -12.89 -9.47 -3.63
CA ALA A 64 -13.46 -10.70 -4.23
C ALA A 64 -13.51 -10.67 -5.77
N GLY A 65 -12.49 -10.09 -6.40
CA GLY A 65 -12.40 -9.98 -7.85
C GLY A 65 -13.27 -8.89 -8.49
N ARG A 66 -13.96 -8.06 -7.70
CA ARG A 66 -14.94 -7.08 -8.21
C ARG A 66 -14.34 -5.72 -8.58
N LEU A 67 -13.08 -5.44 -8.24
CA LEU A 67 -12.44 -4.16 -8.58
C LEU A 67 -11.66 -4.29 -9.90
N TYR A 68 -11.90 -3.36 -10.81
CA TYR A 68 -11.26 -3.32 -12.14
C TYR A 68 -10.47 -2.03 -12.33
N SER A 69 -9.41 -2.10 -13.12
CA SER A 69 -8.70 -0.91 -13.57
C SER A 69 -9.43 -0.25 -14.74
N ASP A 70 -9.46 1.08 -14.75
CA ASP A 70 -9.92 1.84 -15.91
C ASP A 70 -8.88 1.78 -17.04
N ASP A 71 -9.31 1.80 -18.29
CA ASP A 71 -8.46 1.76 -19.49
C ASP A 71 -7.42 2.92 -19.51
N SER A 72 -7.77 4.08 -18.94
CA SER A 72 -6.82 5.19 -18.81
C SER A 72 -5.67 4.86 -17.88
N ALA A 73 -5.92 4.13 -16.79
CA ALA A 73 -4.88 3.70 -15.87
C ALA A 73 -3.97 2.62 -16.47
N ALA A 74 -4.47 1.80 -17.39
CA ALA A 74 -3.70 0.78 -18.11
C ALA A 74 -2.57 1.36 -19.00
N ARG A 75 -2.68 2.64 -19.36
CA ARG A 75 -1.63 3.32 -20.13
C ARG A 75 -0.42 3.76 -19.31
N ARG A 76 -0.57 3.80 -17.98
CA ARG A 76 0.55 4.16 -17.10
C ARG A 76 1.58 3.06 -17.06
N THR A 77 2.84 3.43 -17.21
CA THR A 77 3.94 2.47 -17.09
C THR A 77 5.22 3.15 -16.61
N THR A 78 6.17 2.35 -16.17
CA THR A 78 7.53 2.80 -15.90
C THR A 78 8.49 2.05 -16.81
N SER A 79 9.68 2.58 -17.05
CA SER A 79 10.74 1.87 -17.77
C SER A 79 11.14 0.55 -17.10
N SER A 80 10.79 0.37 -15.83
CA SER A 80 10.98 -0.87 -15.07
C SER A 80 9.75 -1.79 -15.08
N GLY A 81 8.71 -1.44 -15.85
CA GLY A 81 7.47 -2.20 -15.98
C GLY A 81 6.42 -1.84 -14.92
N THR A 82 5.47 -2.76 -14.72
CA THR A 82 4.29 -2.59 -13.88
C THR A 82 4.10 -3.79 -12.95
N GLY A 83 3.15 -3.70 -12.01
CA GLY A 83 2.74 -4.81 -11.16
C GLY A 83 3.32 -4.77 -9.75
N ILE A 84 3.42 -5.93 -9.13
CA ILE A 84 3.91 -6.10 -7.76
C ILE A 84 5.16 -6.97 -7.78
N ARG A 85 6.16 -6.57 -7.02
CA ARG A 85 7.42 -7.29 -6.90
C ARG A 85 7.75 -7.54 -5.45
N PHE A 86 8.12 -8.77 -5.15
CA PHE A 86 8.71 -9.16 -3.88
C PHE A 86 10.22 -8.95 -3.91
N VAL A 87 10.75 -8.33 -2.86
CA VAL A 87 12.18 -8.10 -2.67
C VAL A 87 12.59 -8.74 -1.34
N PRO A 88 13.14 -9.95 -1.38
CA PRO A 88 13.63 -10.59 -0.18
C PRO A 88 14.86 -9.86 0.36
N VAL A 89 14.88 -9.59 1.65
CA VAL A 89 15.99 -8.99 2.37
C VAL A 89 16.25 -9.81 3.62
N GLU A 90 17.36 -10.53 3.63
CA GLU A 90 17.73 -11.35 4.78
C GLU A 90 18.09 -10.49 5.98
N HIS A 91 17.38 -10.67 7.09
CA HIS A 91 17.69 -10.09 8.39
C HIS A 91 17.06 -10.91 9.52
N GLU A 92 17.66 -10.85 10.70
CA GLU A 92 17.24 -11.58 11.90
C GLU A 92 17.06 -10.64 13.09
N GLY A 93 16.12 -10.96 13.99
CA GLY A 93 15.89 -10.24 15.24
C GLY A 93 15.33 -8.83 15.10
N ASN A 94 15.04 -8.37 13.91
CA ASN A 94 14.44 -7.05 13.68
C ASN A 94 12.95 -7.08 14.05
N ARG A 95 12.51 -6.16 14.90
CA ARG A 95 11.14 -6.10 15.42
C ARG A 95 10.31 -5.00 14.80
N THR A 96 10.83 -3.77 14.80
CA THR A 96 10.10 -2.56 14.33
C THR A 96 10.89 -1.72 13.35
N ALA A 97 12.12 -2.11 13.05
CA ALA A 97 13.00 -1.40 12.13
C ALA A 97 14.05 -2.36 11.56
N SER A 98 14.41 -2.18 10.30
CA SER A 98 15.44 -2.91 9.58
C SER A 98 16.27 -1.93 8.77
N ASP A 99 17.57 -1.85 9.07
CA ASP A 99 18.51 -1.05 8.29
C ASP A 99 18.84 -1.73 6.95
N GLU A 100 18.74 -3.05 6.91
CA GLU A 100 18.94 -3.87 5.72
C GLU A 100 17.87 -3.53 4.65
N GLU A 101 16.60 -3.45 5.05
CA GLU A 101 15.54 -3.03 4.15
C GLU A 101 15.72 -1.58 3.69
N VAL A 102 16.16 -0.67 4.58
CA VAL A 102 16.46 0.73 4.21
C VAL A 102 17.55 0.78 3.14
N ALA A 103 18.63 0.01 3.32
CA ALA A 103 19.74 -0.02 2.36
C ALA A 103 19.32 -0.58 1.01
N GLU A 104 18.48 -1.63 0.99
CA GLU A 104 18.01 -2.22 -0.25
C GLU A 104 17.02 -1.28 -0.99
N ILE A 105 16.10 -0.65 -0.26
CA ILE A 105 15.19 0.36 -0.84
C ILE A 105 15.99 1.54 -1.42
N ALA A 106 17.03 2.02 -0.73
CA ALA A 106 17.89 3.10 -1.22
C ALA A 106 18.57 2.73 -2.56
N LYS A 107 19.12 1.51 -2.66
CA LYS A 107 19.73 0.99 -3.90
C LYS A 107 18.69 0.91 -5.04
N LEU A 108 17.49 0.41 -4.74
CA LEU A 108 16.43 0.30 -5.72
C LEU A 108 15.98 1.68 -6.23
N ILE A 109 15.78 2.65 -5.34
CA ILE A 109 15.41 4.03 -5.72
C ILE A 109 16.51 4.66 -6.57
N ALA A 110 17.80 4.55 -6.18
CA ALA A 110 18.92 5.10 -6.93
C ALA A 110 18.99 4.55 -8.37
N ARG A 111 18.62 3.29 -8.57
CA ARG A 111 18.52 2.66 -9.89
C ARG A 111 17.28 3.12 -10.66
N LEU A 112 16.12 3.09 -10.00
CA LEU A 112 14.82 3.36 -10.63
C LEU A 112 14.65 4.81 -11.06
N VAL A 113 15.23 5.78 -10.33
CA VAL A 113 15.13 7.21 -10.63
C VAL A 113 15.78 7.59 -11.97
N GLN A 114 16.66 6.75 -12.48
CA GLN A 114 17.27 6.91 -13.82
C GLN A 114 16.29 6.54 -14.96
N GLY A 115 15.17 5.94 -14.63
CA GLY A 115 14.16 5.49 -15.57
C GLY A 115 13.11 6.56 -15.87
N THR A 116 12.05 6.13 -16.58
CA THR A 116 10.95 6.99 -17.02
C THR A 116 9.61 6.53 -16.47
N PHE A 117 8.68 7.46 -16.39
CA PHE A 117 7.26 7.25 -16.11
C PHE A 117 6.44 7.79 -17.26
N THR A 118 5.53 6.98 -17.79
CA THR A 118 4.49 7.38 -18.75
C THR A 118 3.15 7.46 -18.02
N ASP A 119 2.47 8.59 -18.10
CA ASP A 119 1.17 8.79 -17.46
C ASP A 119 0.00 8.34 -18.38
N SER A 120 -1.21 8.43 -17.85
CA SER A 120 -2.45 8.03 -18.52
C SER A 120 -2.77 8.80 -19.81
N ASP A 121 -2.23 9.99 -19.98
CA ASP A 121 -2.33 10.79 -21.21
C ASP A 121 -1.27 10.42 -22.28
N GLY A 122 -0.38 9.48 -21.97
CA GLY A 122 0.73 9.06 -22.83
C GLY A 122 1.98 9.92 -22.72
N SER A 123 1.98 10.97 -21.91
CA SER A 123 3.17 11.79 -21.65
C SER A 123 4.23 11.00 -20.90
N THR A 124 5.47 11.05 -21.37
CA THR A 124 6.60 10.36 -20.75
C THR A 124 7.60 11.37 -20.21
N ARG A 125 8.03 11.15 -18.99
CA ARG A 125 9.04 11.98 -18.30
C ARG A 125 10.00 11.12 -17.47
N GLN A 126 11.14 11.69 -17.11
CA GLN A 126 12.04 11.05 -16.18
C GLN A 126 11.41 10.94 -14.77
N LEU A 127 11.66 9.83 -14.09
CA LEU A 127 11.29 9.66 -12.70
C LEU A 127 12.08 10.62 -11.81
N ARG A 128 11.43 11.11 -10.76
CA ARG A 128 12.00 12.00 -9.73
C ARG A 128 11.86 11.33 -8.37
N GLU A 129 12.63 11.75 -7.40
CA GLU A 129 12.51 11.26 -6.02
C GLU A 129 11.09 11.37 -5.47
N THR A 130 10.35 12.42 -5.84
CA THR A 130 8.94 12.63 -5.45
C THR A 130 7.95 11.61 -6.04
N ASP A 131 8.36 10.82 -7.03
CA ASP A 131 7.56 9.75 -7.62
C ASP A 131 7.61 8.45 -6.80
N PHE A 132 8.47 8.40 -5.80
CA PHE A 132 8.59 7.28 -4.88
C PHE A 132 7.87 7.55 -3.56
N MET A 133 7.18 6.54 -3.09
CA MET A 133 6.53 6.53 -1.77
C MET A 133 6.97 5.27 -1.03
N VAL A 134 7.44 5.43 0.20
CA VAL A 134 7.84 4.31 1.06
C VAL A 134 6.94 4.27 2.28
N VAL A 135 6.21 3.18 2.40
CA VAL A 135 5.25 2.92 3.48
C VAL A 135 5.86 1.93 4.45
N ALA A 136 5.70 2.16 5.74
CA ALA A 136 6.11 1.21 6.77
C ALA A 136 5.08 1.12 7.90
N PRO A 137 4.97 -0.04 8.59
CA PRO A 137 3.99 -0.24 9.65
C PRO A 137 4.35 0.46 10.97
N TYR A 138 5.64 0.79 11.15
CA TYR A 138 6.17 1.29 12.42
C TYR A 138 6.87 2.64 12.27
N ASN A 139 6.63 3.55 13.22
CA ASN A 139 7.31 4.86 13.26
C ASN A 139 8.84 4.74 13.40
N ALA A 140 9.34 3.65 14.00
CA ALA A 140 10.78 3.39 14.09
C ALA A 140 11.38 3.21 12.69
N GLN A 141 10.75 2.38 11.85
CA GLN A 141 11.18 2.18 10.45
C GLN A 141 11.05 3.47 9.64
N VAL A 142 9.95 4.22 9.82
CA VAL A 142 9.78 5.53 9.15
C VAL A 142 10.93 6.48 9.44
N ARG A 143 11.42 6.54 10.70
CA ARG A 143 12.58 7.39 11.05
C ARG A 143 13.85 6.93 10.36
N ARG A 144 14.12 5.62 10.29
CA ARG A 144 15.28 5.07 9.60
C ARG A 144 15.23 5.31 8.09
N LEU A 145 14.08 5.06 7.48
CA LEU A 145 13.86 5.33 6.06
C LEU A 145 14.09 6.81 5.73
N ARG A 146 13.58 7.73 6.55
CA ARG A 146 13.82 9.18 6.34
C ARG A 146 15.28 9.59 6.48
N ALA A 147 16.04 8.92 7.34
CA ALA A 147 17.46 9.17 7.50
C ALA A 147 18.31 8.57 6.38
N GLY A 148 17.87 7.45 5.78
CA GLY A 148 18.64 6.71 4.78
C GLY A 148 18.24 6.93 3.32
N LEU A 149 17.13 7.64 3.06
CA LEU A 149 16.62 7.88 1.70
C LEU A 149 16.76 9.34 1.31
N PRO A 150 16.81 9.66 0.00
CA PRO A 150 16.81 11.03 -0.51
C PRO A 150 15.62 11.84 0.01
N GLU A 151 15.82 13.15 0.24
CA GLU A 151 14.83 14.04 0.87
C GLU A 151 13.51 14.13 0.08
N GLY A 152 13.58 14.03 -1.25
CA GLY A 152 12.41 14.06 -2.12
C GLY A 152 11.50 12.83 -2.01
N VAL A 153 11.98 11.71 -1.45
CA VAL A 153 11.20 10.49 -1.29
C VAL A 153 10.18 10.64 -0.16
N ARG A 154 8.93 10.35 -0.45
CA ARG A 154 7.85 10.44 0.53
C ARG A 154 7.84 9.21 1.45
N VAL A 155 8.09 9.41 2.74
CA VAL A 155 8.16 8.32 3.73
C VAL A 155 7.14 8.53 4.84
N GLY A 156 6.39 7.47 5.19
CA GLY A 156 5.40 7.54 6.26
C GLY A 156 4.76 6.20 6.60
N THR A 157 3.89 6.23 7.60
CA THR A 157 3.03 5.10 7.92
C THR A 157 1.87 4.99 6.94
N VAL A 158 1.22 3.84 6.93
CA VAL A 158 0.03 3.58 6.10
C VAL A 158 -1.03 4.68 6.28
N ASP A 159 -1.27 5.10 7.54
CA ASP A 159 -2.28 6.12 7.89
C ASP A 159 -1.97 7.48 7.26
N LYS A 160 -0.67 7.85 7.19
CA LYS A 160 -0.24 9.14 6.64
C LYS A 160 -0.53 9.28 5.15
N PHE A 161 -0.57 8.17 4.42
CA PHE A 161 -0.73 8.16 2.97
C PHE A 161 -2.15 7.90 2.49
N GLN A 162 -3.13 7.90 3.38
CA GLN A 162 -4.52 7.79 2.96
C GLN A 162 -4.89 8.91 1.97
N GLY A 163 -5.48 8.54 0.84
CA GLY A 163 -5.82 9.48 -0.24
C GLY A 163 -4.68 9.86 -1.19
N GLN A 164 -3.41 9.57 -0.87
CA GLN A 164 -2.27 9.88 -1.74
C GLN A 164 -1.98 8.74 -2.73
N GLN A 165 -1.11 9.02 -3.70
CA GLN A 165 -0.65 8.04 -4.71
C GLN A 165 0.75 8.39 -5.23
N ALA A 166 1.43 7.41 -5.80
CA ALA A 166 2.73 7.56 -6.44
C ALA A 166 2.89 6.59 -7.62
N PRO A 167 3.68 6.91 -8.65
CA PRO A 167 4.07 5.97 -9.69
C PRO A 167 4.63 4.67 -9.14
N ILE A 168 5.51 4.75 -8.14
CA ILE A 168 6.19 3.60 -7.51
C ILE A 168 6.05 3.67 -5.99
N VAL A 169 5.62 2.55 -5.39
CA VAL A 169 5.45 2.43 -3.94
C VAL A 169 6.29 1.27 -3.41
N PHE A 170 6.96 1.50 -2.29
CA PHE A 170 7.61 0.45 -1.49
C PHE A 170 6.84 0.24 -0.20
N PHE A 171 6.63 -1.00 0.18
CA PHE A 171 6.14 -1.38 1.49
C PHE A 171 7.25 -2.14 2.22
N SER A 172 7.84 -1.50 3.24
CA SER A 172 8.91 -2.03 4.08
C SER A 172 8.29 -2.65 5.32
N MET A 173 8.43 -3.96 5.50
CA MET A 173 7.79 -4.73 6.59
C MET A 173 8.54 -4.60 7.92
N ALA A 174 9.84 -4.41 7.87
CA ALA A 174 10.74 -4.12 9.01
C ALA A 174 10.91 -5.23 10.06
N THR A 175 10.10 -6.28 10.03
CA THR A 175 10.10 -7.34 11.04
C THR A 175 10.66 -8.64 10.42
N SER A 176 11.62 -9.28 11.11
CA SER A 176 12.31 -10.47 10.57
C SER A 176 11.45 -11.71 10.57
N SER A 177 10.64 -11.90 11.62
CA SER A 177 9.81 -13.10 11.77
C SER A 177 8.51 -12.80 12.51
N GLY A 178 7.58 -13.75 12.49
CA GLY A 178 6.33 -13.64 13.24
C GLY A 178 6.52 -13.55 14.76
N GLU A 179 7.58 -14.18 15.28
CA GLU A 179 7.93 -14.16 16.70
C GLU A 179 8.48 -12.78 17.12
N ASP A 180 9.14 -12.08 16.19
CA ASP A 180 9.67 -10.73 16.42
C ASP A 180 8.60 -9.65 16.34
N ALA A 181 7.43 -9.94 15.78
CA ALA A 181 6.37 -8.96 15.54
C ALA A 181 5.75 -8.44 16.85
N PRO A 182 5.92 -7.15 17.21
CA PRO A 182 5.44 -6.61 18.51
C PRO A 182 3.92 -6.62 18.65
N ARG A 183 3.19 -6.65 17.54
CA ARG A 183 1.73 -6.59 17.46
C ARG A 183 1.13 -7.80 16.75
N ASN A 184 1.83 -8.95 16.75
CA ASN A 184 1.53 -10.17 16.01
C ASN A 184 1.54 -10.04 14.48
N LEU A 185 1.58 -11.18 13.78
CA LEU A 185 1.56 -11.26 12.31
C LEU A 185 0.28 -10.68 11.71
N ALA A 186 -0.86 -10.81 12.40
CA ALA A 186 -2.13 -10.28 11.91
C ALA A 186 -2.11 -8.75 11.72
N PHE A 187 -1.30 -8.03 12.50
CA PHE A 187 -1.12 -6.59 12.31
C PHE A 187 -0.32 -6.27 11.04
N LEU A 188 0.78 -7.03 10.78
CA LEU A 188 1.63 -6.80 9.60
C LEU A 188 0.93 -7.19 8.31
N PHE A 189 0.24 -8.33 8.33
CA PHE A 189 -0.46 -8.89 7.18
C PHE A 189 -1.95 -8.56 7.16
N SER A 190 -2.40 -7.53 7.92
CA SER A 190 -3.80 -7.14 7.83
C SER A 190 -4.12 -6.72 6.39
N ARG A 191 -5.21 -7.27 5.85
CA ARG A 191 -5.67 -6.96 4.49
C ARG A 191 -5.86 -5.47 4.28
N ASP A 192 -6.37 -4.77 5.28
CA ASP A 192 -6.62 -3.33 5.24
C ASP A 192 -5.32 -2.53 5.04
N ARG A 193 -4.23 -2.90 5.77
CA ARG A 193 -2.93 -2.23 5.66
C ARG A 193 -2.25 -2.52 4.34
N LEU A 194 -2.26 -3.79 3.93
CA LEU A 194 -1.71 -4.19 2.64
C LEU A 194 -2.48 -3.51 1.50
N ASN A 195 -3.82 -3.49 1.58
CA ASN A 195 -4.67 -2.79 0.63
C ASN A 195 -4.26 -1.33 0.53
N VAL A 196 -4.21 -0.60 1.65
CA VAL A 196 -3.87 0.83 1.62
C VAL A 196 -2.45 1.05 1.09
N ALA A 197 -1.46 0.25 1.52
CA ALA A 197 -0.09 0.41 1.08
C ALA A 197 0.07 0.19 -0.43
N ILE A 198 -0.39 -0.96 -0.94
CA ILE A 198 -0.23 -1.35 -2.34
C ILE A 198 -1.10 -0.51 -3.27
N SER A 199 -2.36 -0.22 -2.88
CA SER A 199 -3.28 0.59 -3.70
C SER A 199 -2.87 2.06 -3.85
N ARG A 200 -1.79 2.51 -3.20
CA ARG A 200 -1.16 3.82 -3.48
C ARG A 200 -0.35 3.81 -4.76
N ALA A 201 0.08 2.64 -5.24
CA ALA A 201 0.86 2.53 -6.48
C ALA A 201 0.00 2.77 -7.72
N GLN A 202 0.50 3.60 -8.61
CA GLN A 202 -0.08 3.77 -9.94
C GLN A 202 0.38 2.68 -10.90
N CYS A 203 1.67 2.32 -10.89
CA CYS A 203 2.28 1.39 -11.81
C CYS A 203 2.93 0.19 -11.13
N LEU A 204 3.76 0.45 -10.11
CA LEU A 204 4.67 -0.55 -9.58
C LEU A 204 4.71 -0.49 -8.05
N ALA A 205 4.55 -1.64 -7.41
CA ALA A 205 4.68 -1.79 -5.98
C ALA A 205 5.78 -2.81 -5.64
N TYR A 206 6.57 -2.51 -4.63
CA TYR A 206 7.58 -3.39 -4.07
C TYR A 206 7.20 -3.77 -2.64
N LEU A 207 7.13 -5.07 -2.35
CA LEU A 207 7.02 -5.60 -1.01
C LEU A 207 8.42 -6.02 -0.57
N VAL A 208 8.97 -5.35 0.43
CA VAL A 208 10.34 -5.55 0.93
C VAL A 208 10.26 -6.15 2.32
N CYS A 209 10.75 -7.35 2.51
CA CYS A 209 10.73 -8.07 3.78
C CYS A 209 11.70 -9.27 3.81
N SER A 210 11.91 -9.81 5.01
CA SER A 210 12.59 -11.08 5.24
C SER A 210 11.73 -12.27 4.87
#